data_75a022578b03ca0a247d017e0efc9c91
#
_entry.id   75a022578b03ca0a247d017e0efc9c91
#
_cell.length_a   1.000
_cell.length_b   1.000
_cell.length_c   1.000
_cell.angle_alpha   90.00
_cell.angle_beta   90.00
_cell.angle_gamma   90.00
#
_symmetry.space_group_name_H-M   'P 1'
#
loop_
_entity.id
_entity.type
_entity.pdbx_description
1 polymer ?
#
loop_
_entity_poly.entity_id
_entity_poly.type
_entity_poly.pdbx_seq_one_letter_code
_entity_poly.pdbx_strand_id
1 'polypeptide(L)'
;KPGPSGPLFADYMLQWLARMKGKVSPTTYRNYKYVIENSICPYFRERGIPLRGLRAIDLEEYYAYLQEQGVSPNTAIHHHANIHKALKDAVRLDLVDRNVAEIADRPQKQKYLPAHYSASEVNQLLDKLRGHWMYVPVVLSVFYGLRRSEVLGLQWESVDFENKTITIQHTRIYGDSDETDAVIERDILKRKSSYRTLPIPETVWTLLHNLKMVRYGENPAPNDACVCLNREGKPVAPN
;
A
#
# COMPACT_ATOMS: atom_id res chain seq x y z
N LYS A 1 -22.82 23.58 19.17
CA LYS A 1 -23.23 24.28 17.92
C LYS A 1 -21.96 24.85 17.32
N PRO A 2 -21.66 24.65 16.00
CA PRO A 2 -20.52 25.32 15.38
C PRO A 2 -20.71 26.85 15.55
N GLY A 3 -19.59 27.57 15.81
CA GLY A 3 -19.58 29.01 15.83
C GLY A 3 -20.04 29.64 14.51
N PRO A 4 -20.18 30.97 14.42
CA PRO A 4 -20.71 31.64 13.21
C PRO A 4 -19.95 31.37 11.91
N SER A 5 -18.74 30.81 11.99
CA SER A 5 -17.89 30.43 10.84
C SER A 5 -17.91 28.95 10.48
N GLY A 6 -18.66 28.10 11.20
CA GLY A 6 -18.66 26.64 11.01
C GLY A 6 -17.40 25.92 11.54
N PRO A 7 -17.25 24.61 11.32
CA PRO A 7 -16.08 23.86 11.74
C PRO A 7 -14.81 24.29 10.96
N LEU A 8 -13.64 24.15 11.56
CA LEU A 8 -12.38 24.31 10.85
C LEU A 8 -12.25 23.22 9.75
N PHE A 9 -11.60 23.56 8.65
CA PHE A 9 -11.33 22.59 7.58
C PHE A 9 -10.55 21.38 8.09
N ALA A 10 -9.55 21.60 8.97
CA ALA A 10 -8.79 20.51 9.60
C ALA A 10 -9.68 19.55 10.39
N ASP A 11 -10.64 20.08 11.17
CA ASP A 11 -11.55 19.25 11.96
C ASP A 11 -12.55 18.51 11.09
N TYR A 12 -12.98 19.12 9.98
CA TYR A 12 -13.78 18.44 8.97
C TYR A 12 -13.03 17.26 8.33
N MET A 13 -11.75 17.44 8.00
CA MET A 13 -10.91 16.37 7.45
C MET A 13 -10.82 15.15 8.37
N LEU A 14 -10.66 15.37 9.68
CA LEU A 14 -10.67 14.29 10.68
C LEU A 14 -12.04 13.60 10.77
N GLN A 15 -13.12 14.37 10.77
CA GLN A 15 -14.49 13.80 10.75
C GLN A 15 -14.75 13.00 9.47
N TRP A 16 -14.27 13.50 8.33
CA TRP A 16 -14.36 12.78 7.05
C TRP A 16 -13.56 11.48 7.09
N LEU A 17 -12.33 11.52 7.61
CA LEU A 17 -11.50 10.32 7.80
C LEU A 17 -12.23 9.26 8.64
N ALA A 18 -12.80 9.65 9.77
CA ALA A 18 -13.57 8.74 10.62
C ALA A 18 -14.72 8.06 9.87
N ARG A 19 -15.43 8.82 8.99
CA ARG A 19 -16.50 8.27 8.14
C ARG A 19 -16.00 7.32 7.04
N MET A 20 -14.71 7.35 6.69
CA MET A 20 -14.10 6.46 5.70
C MET A 20 -13.73 5.10 6.29
N LYS A 21 -13.67 4.98 7.62
CA LYS A 21 -13.38 3.71 8.30
C LYS A 21 -14.45 2.67 7.91
N GLY A 22 -13.99 1.51 7.45
CA GLY A 22 -14.87 0.43 6.95
C GLY A 22 -15.46 0.64 5.53
N LYS A 23 -15.39 1.86 4.95
CA LYS A 23 -15.87 2.13 3.59
C LYS A 23 -14.80 1.94 2.51
N VAL A 24 -13.55 1.98 2.91
CA VAL A 24 -12.40 1.77 2.03
C VAL A 24 -11.55 0.61 2.55
N SER A 25 -10.64 0.10 1.72
CA SER A 25 -9.75 -0.98 2.16
C SER A 25 -8.87 -0.50 3.33
N PRO A 26 -8.45 -1.38 4.27
CA PRO A 26 -7.56 -1.01 5.38
C PRO A 26 -6.30 -0.27 4.94
N THR A 27 -5.64 -0.73 3.89
CA THR A 27 -4.46 -0.04 3.32
C THR A 27 -4.79 1.37 2.82
N THR A 28 -5.96 1.57 2.20
CA THR A 28 -6.41 2.89 1.74
C THR A 28 -6.70 3.80 2.94
N TYR A 29 -7.37 3.28 3.97
CA TYR A 29 -7.66 4.02 5.19
C TYR A 29 -6.38 4.45 5.90
N ARG A 30 -5.42 3.54 6.07
CA ARG A 30 -4.11 3.84 6.66
C ARG A 30 -3.38 4.96 5.91
N ASN A 31 -3.40 4.92 4.57
CA ASN A 31 -2.80 5.99 3.77
C ASN A 31 -3.52 7.33 3.94
N TYR A 32 -4.86 7.32 3.98
CA TYR A 32 -5.64 8.52 4.28
C TYR A 32 -5.31 9.09 5.65
N LYS A 33 -5.31 8.23 6.68
CA LYS A 33 -4.98 8.59 8.06
C LYS A 33 -3.61 9.25 8.12
N TYR A 34 -2.59 8.61 7.57
CA TYR A 34 -1.23 9.15 7.57
C TYR A 34 -1.14 10.55 6.96
N VAL A 35 -1.69 10.73 5.76
CA VAL A 35 -1.63 12.02 5.04
C VAL A 35 -2.44 13.09 5.77
N ILE A 36 -3.64 12.75 6.25
CA ILE A 36 -4.55 13.72 6.88
C ILE A 36 -4.00 14.15 8.24
N GLU A 37 -3.62 13.20 9.10
CA GLU A 37 -3.18 13.50 10.47
C GLU A 37 -1.79 14.14 10.53
N ASN A 38 -0.86 13.73 9.66
CA ASN A 38 0.53 14.17 9.74
C ASN A 38 0.89 15.34 8.81
N SER A 39 0.02 15.67 7.84
CA SER A 39 0.34 16.73 6.89
C SER A 39 -0.79 17.75 6.73
N ILE A 40 -1.99 17.28 6.32
CA ILE A 40 -3.10 18.21 6.00
C ILE A 40 -3.59 18.92 7.26
N CYS A 41 -3.96 18.16 8.30
CA CYS A 41 -4.55 18.75 9.50
C CYS A 41 -3.59 19.69 10.26
N PRO A 42 -2.30 19.37 10.47
CA PRO A 42 -1.39 20.31 11.12
C PRO A 42 -1.30 21.65 10.39
N TYR A 43 -1.08 21.63 9.07
CA TYR A 43 -0.95 22.82 8.24
C TYR A 43 -2.18 23.73 8.29
N PHE A 44 -3.37 23.16 8.09
CA PHE A 44 -4.61 23.94 8.05
C PHE A 44 -5.13 24.33 9.44
N ARG A 45 -4.79 23.58 10.48
CA ARG A 45 -5.15 23.92 11.86
C ARG A 45 -4.39 25.15 12.34
N GLU A 46 -3.10 25.25 12.04
CA GLU A 46 -2.28 26.42 12.36
C GLU A 46 -2.84 27.69 11.74
N ARG A 47 -3.40 27.59 10.53
CA ARG A 47 -4.00 28.73 9.80
C ARG A 47 -5.42 29.06 10.21
N GLY A 48 -6.07 28.21 10.98
CA GLY A 48 -7.41 28.44 11.51
C GLY A 48 -8.50 28.60 10.44
N ILE A 49 -8.34 28.02 9.25
CA ILE A 49 -9.24 28.23 8.10
C ILE A 49 -10.56 27.49 8.33
N PRO A 50 -11.72 28.20 8.36
CA PRO A 50 -13.03 27.55 8.42
C PRO A 50 -13.32 26.77 7.13
N LEU A 51 -14.07 25.66 7.22
CA LEU A 51 -14.43 24.84 6.04
C LEU A 51 -15.11 25.68 4.94
N ARG A 52 -16.05 26.55 5.29
CA ARG A 52 -16.73 27.44 4.35
C ARG A 52 -15.86 28.60 3.84
N GLY A 53 -14.79 28.91 4.56
CA GLY A 53 -13.85 29.97 4.19
C GLY A 53 -12.68 29.47 3.35
N LEU A 54 -12.57 28.17 3.09
CA LEU A 54 -11.49 27.59 2.30
C LEU A 54 -11.58 28.04 0.84
N ARG A 55 -10.47 28.51 0.30
CA ARG A 55 -10.35 29.02 -1.09
C ARG A 55 -9.36 28.17 -1.86
N ALA A 56 -9.40 28.24 -3.18
CA ALA A 56 -8.45 27.57 -4.06
C ALA A 56 -7.00 27.96 -3.75
N ILE A 57 -6.76 29.26 -3.53
CA ILE A 57 -5.42 29.77 -3.19
C ILE A 57 -4.86 29.16 -1.92
N ASP A 58 -5.67 28.87 -0.90
CA ASP A 58 -5.22 28.26 0.35
C ASP A 58 -4.70 26.82 0.11
N LEU A 59 -5.25 26.12 -0.92
CA LEU A 59 -4.77 24.82 -1.35
C LEU A 59 -3.46 24.92 -2.16
N GLU A 60 -3.34 25.92 -3.01
CA GLU A 60 -2.14 26.18 -3.81
C GLU A 60 -0.95 26.56 -2.90
N GLU A 61 -1.19 27.38 -1.88
CA GLU A 61 -0.18 27.68 -0.83
C GLU A 61 0.23 26.41 -0.08
N TYR A 62 -0.71 25.51 0.21
CA TYR A 62 -0.37 24.23 0.81
C TYR A 62 0.50 23.36 -0.11
N TYR A 63 0.24 23.33 -1.41
CA TYR A 63 1.07 22.57 -2.35
C TYR A 63 2.47 23.19 -2.50
N ALA A 64 2.59 24.51 -2.48
CA ALA A 64 3.88 25.20 -2.46
C ALA A 64 4.65 24.85 -1.18
N TYR A 65 4.00 24.89 -0.03
CA TYR A 65 4.59 24.47 1.24
C TYR A 65 5.09 23.01 1.19
N LEU A 66 4.31 22.08 0.64
CA LEU A 66 4.76 20.69 0.50
C LEU A 66 6.03 20.58 -0.36
N GLN A 67 6.11 21.37 -1.42
CA GLN A 67 7.30 21.41 -2.28
C GLN A 67 8.52 21.95 -1.54
N GLU A 68 8.38 23.01 -0.73
CA GLU A 68 9.43 23.55 0.13
C GLU A 68 9.92 22.53 1.16
N GLN A 69 9.03 21.68 1.67
CA GLN A 69 9.38 20.56 2.56
C GLN A 69 10.01 19.36 1.82
N GLY A 70 10.29 19.46 0.51
CA GLY A 70 10.87 18.39 -0.30
C GLY A 70 9.92 17.26 -0.65
N VAL A 71 8.61 17.45 -0.48
CA VAL A 71 7.59 16.45 -0.87
C VAL A 71 7.48 16.40 -2.38
N SER A 72 7.58 15.20 -2.96
CA SER A 72 7.50 15.04 -4.41
C SER A 72 6.14 15.51 -4.98
N PRO A 73 6.10 16.07 -6.20
CA PRO A 73 4.86 16.45 -6.85
C PRO A 73 3.84 15.30 -6.94
N ASN A 74 4.31 14.08 -7.17
CA ASN A 74 3.43 12.90 -7.21
C ASN A 74 2.80 12.61 -5.83
N THR A 75 3.52 12.84 -4.74
CA THR A 75 2.96 12.73 -3.38
C THR A 75 1.96 13.85 -3.11
N ALA A 76 2.27 15.09 -3.49
CA ALA A 76 1.35 16.21 -3.34
C ALA A 76 0.03 16.02 -4.12
N ILE A 77 0.06 15.33 -5.28
CA ILE A 77 -1.16 14.90 -6.00
C ILE A 77 -2.02 13.97 -5.13
N HIS A 78 -1.44 13.09 -4.34
CA HIS A 78 -2.22 12.25 -3.41
C HIS A 78 -2.86 13.06 -2.28
N HIS A 79 -2.18 14.10 -1.77
CA HIS A 79 -2.77 15.03 -0.81
C HIS A 79 -3.98 15.77 -1.44
N HIS A 80 -3.80 16.32 -2.65
CA HIS A 80 -4.88 16.93 -3.40
C HIS A 80 -6.08 15.97 -3.58
N ALA A 81 -5.83 14.71 -3.96
CA ALA A 81 -6.89 13.73 -4.16
C ALA A 81 -7.69 13.45 -2.88
N ASN A 82 -7.05 13.44 -1.71
CA ASN A 82 -7.72 13.28 -0.42
C ASN A 82 -8.59 14.49 -0.09
N ILE A 83 -8.06 15.71 -0.26
CA ILE A 83 -8.79 16.97 -0.06
C ILE A 83 -9.98 17.05 -1.02
N HIS A 84 -9.75 16.79 -2.31
CA HIS A 84 -10.78 16.82 -3.33
C HIS A 84 -11.94 15.87 -3.01
N LYS A 85 -11.62 14.63 -2.59
CA LYS A 85 -12.62 13.63 -2.21
C LYS A 85 -13.40 14.05 -0.97
N ALA A 86 -12.74 14.60 0.02
CA ALA A 86 -13.39 15.09 1.25
C ALA A 86 -14.31 16.27 0.94
N LEU A 87 -13.86 17.23 0.14
CA LEU A 87 -14.68 18.40 -0.25
C LEU A 87 -15.85 18.01 -1.17
N LYS A 88 -15.69 16.99 -2.03
CA LYS A 88 -16.81 16.44 -2.81
C LYS A 88 -17.91 15.88 -1.89
N ASP A 89 -17.52 15.21 -0.81
CA ASP A 89 -18.46 14.75 0.21
C ASP A 89 -19.07 15.93 1.00
N ALA A 90 -18.30 17.01 1.25
CA ALA A 90 -18.81 18.21 1.90
C ALA A 90 -19.89 18.91 1.06
N VAL A 91 -19.71 19.00 -0.25
CA VAL A 91 -20.73 19.51 -1.18
C VAL A 91 -21.98 18.64 -1.15
N ARG A 92 -21.82 17.32 -1.26
CA ARG A 92 -22.95 16.36 -1.21
C ARG A 92 -23.75 16.42 0.11
N LEU A 93 -23.11 16.89 1.19
CA LEU A 93 -23.72 17.03 2.53
C LEU A 93 -24.16 18.47 2.83
N ASP A 94 -24.17 19.36 1.83
CA ASP A 94 -24.56 20.79 1.94
C ASP A 94 -23.74 21.57 3.00
N LEU A 95 -22.51 21.13 3.27
CA LEU A 95 -21.61 21.81 4.18
C LEU A 95 -20.88 22.97 3.52
N VAL A 96 -20.65 22.88 2.22
CA VAL A 96 -20.08 23.92 1.34
C VAL A 96 -20.80 23.93 0.00
N ASP A 97 -20.80 25.07 -0.68
CA ASP A 97 -21.52 25.26 -1.95
C ASP A 97 -20.78 24.65 -3.15
N ARG A 98 -19.46 24.57 -3.08
CA ARG A 98 -18.60 24.06 -4.16
C ARG A 98 -17.33 23.40 -3.65
N ASN A 99 -16.74 22.57 -4.48
CA ASN A 99 -15.45 21.95 -4.21
C ASN A 99 -14.32 22.85 -4.75
N VAL A 100 -13.68 23.60 -3.89
CA VAL A 100 -12.56 24.50 -4.28
C VAL A 100 -11.33 23.78 -4.80
N ALA A 101 -11.17 22.48 -4.50
CA ALA A 101 -10.09 21.69 -5.06
C ALA A 101 -10.27 21.37 -6.55
N GLU A 102 -11.46 21.59 -7.13
CA GLU A 102 -11.66 21.48 -8.59
C GLU A 102 -11.11 22.70 -9.34
N ILE A 103 -10.94 23.82 -8.63
CA ILE A 103 -10.50 25.10 -9.19
C ILE A 103 -9.00 25.30 -8.97
N ALA A 104 -8.49 24.82 -7.84
CA ALA A 104 -7.09 24.96 -7.47
C ALA A 104 -6.14 24.30 -8.48
N ASP A 105 -5.06 24.99 -8.83
CA ASP A 105 -3.98 24.44 -9.64
C ASP A 105 -3.26 23.30 -8.88
N ARG A 106 -3.56 22.07 -9.32
CA ARG A 106 -2.97 20.89 -8.71
C ARG A 106 -1.51 20.72 -9.13
N PRO A 107 -0.65 20.11 -8.28
CA PRO A 107 0.72 19.76 -8.65
C PRO A 107 0.78 18.93 -9.94
N GLN A 108 1.72 19.25 -10.81
CA GLN A 108 1.88 18.54 -12.08
C GLN A 108 2.58 17.20 -11.85
N LYS A 109 2.08 16.16 -12.53
CA LYS A 109 2.67 14.82 -12.43
C LYS A 109 4.09 14.81 -12.99
N GLN A 110 5.05 14.45 -12.16
CA GLN A 110 6.41 14.25 -12.60
C GLN A 110 6.58 12.85 -13.19
N LYS A 111 7.11 12.80 -14.43
CA LYS A 111 7.44 11.52 -15.08
C LYS A 111 8.59 10.86 -14.33
N TYR A 112 8.34 9.67 -13.81
CA TYR A 112 9.38 8.81 -13.26
C TYR A 112 9.75 7.76 -14.30
N LEU A 113 11.02 7.70 -14.66
CA LEU A 113 11.56 6.60 -15.48
C LEU A 113 12.16 5.58 -14.51
N PRO A 114 11.49 4.43 -14.30
CA PRO A 114 12.01 3.43 -13.39
C PRO A 114 13.31 2.86 -13.95
N ALA A 115 14.35 2.82 -13.12
CA ALA A 115 15.52 1.99 -13.39
C ALA A 115 15.13 0.52 -13.21
N HIS A 116 15.65 -0.33 -14.06
CA HIS A 116 15.48 -1.78 -13.97
C HIS A 116 16.83 -2.46 -14.01
N TYR A 117 16.94 -3.57 -13.33
CA TYR A 117 18.17 -4.37 -13.34
C TYR A 117 18.33 -5.10 -14.67
N SER A 118 19.55 -5.12 -15.21
CA SER A 118 19.95 -6.02 -16.28
C SER A 118 19.99 -7.46 -15.78
N ALA A 119 19.99 -8.43 -16.70
CA ALA A 119 20.11 -9.85 -16.34
C ALA A 119 21.39 -10.15 -15.54
N SER A 120 22.51 -9.47 -15.85
CA SER A 120 23.76 -9.60 -15.11
C SER A 120 23.64 -9.12 -13.67
N GLU A 121 23.03 -7.96 -13.45
CA GLU A 121 22.81 -7.41 -12.11
C GLU A 121 21.85 -8.25 -11.27
N VAL A 122 20.82 -8.82 -11.92
CA VAL A 122 19.91 -9.78 -11.27
C VAL A 122 20.67 -11.01 -10.81
N ASN A 123 21.52 -11.60 -11.66
CA ASN A 123 22.32 -12.77 -11.30
C ASN A 123 23.27 -12.45 -10.13
N GLN A 124 23.96 -11.32 -10.17
CA GLN A 124 24.81 -10.87 -9.06
C GLN A 124 24.03 -10.67 -7.75
N LEU A 125 22.81 -10.12 -7.83
CA LEU A 125 21.93 -9.97 -6.66
C LEU A 125 21.56 -11.34 -6.08
N LEU A 126 21.13 -12.28 -6.94
CA LEU A 126 20.75 -13.63 -6.51
C LEU A 126 21.94 -14.37 -5.89
N ASP A 127 23.14 -14.26 -6.47
CA ASP A 127 24.35 -14.87 -5.91
C ASP A 127 24.69 -14.32 -4.51
N LYS A 128 24.59 -13.01 -4.31
CA LYS A 128 24.80 -12.36 -3.00
C LYS A 128 23.76 -12.77 -1.96
N LEU A 129 22.56 -13.11 -2.38
CA LEU A 129 21.47 -13.49 -1.51
C LEU A 129 21.44 -14.97 -1.16
N ARG A 130 22.31 -15.82 -1.74
CA ARG A 130 22.35 -17.25 -1.40
C ARG A 130 22.51 -17.46 0.12
N GLY A 131 21.62 -18.27 0.69
CA GLY A 131 21.56 -18.51 2.14
C GLY A 131 20.93 -17.39 2.96
N HIS A 132 20.57 -16.26 2.34
CA HIS A 132 19.85 -15.20 3.01
C HIS A 132 18.34 -15.43 2.94
N TRP A 133 17.59 -15.07 3.98
CA TRP A 133 16.13 -15.25 4.05
C TRP A 133 15.37 -14.54 2.91
N MET A 134 15.93 -13.46 2.35
CA MET A 134 15.36 -12.75 1.20
C MET A 134 15.55 -13.48 -0.13
N TYR A 135 16.35 -14.54 -0.19
CA TYR A 135 16.64 -15.23 -1.46
C TYR A 135 15.38 -15.72 -2.15
N VAL A 136 14.53 -16.47 -1.43
CA VAL A 136 13.27 -17.01 -1.97
C VAL A 136 12.29 -15.92 -2.40
N PRO A 137 11.99 -14.89 -1.58
CA PRO A 137 11.18 -13.74 -2.02
C PRO A 137 11.68 -13.07 -3.29
N VAL A 138 13.00 -12.87 -3.41
CA VAL A 138 13.59 -12.21 -4.59
C VAL A 138 13.52 -13.12 -5.82
N VAL A 139 13.83 -14.42 -5.69
CA VAL A 139 13.68 -15.40 -6.79
C VAL A 139 12.25 -15.39 -7.33
N LEU A 140 11.24 -15.50 -6.45
CA LEU A 140 9.84 -15.48 -6.86
C LEU A 140 9.45 -14.18 -7.57
N SER A 141 9.98 -13.04 -7.08
CA SER A 141 9.76 -11.73 -7.70
C SER A 141 10.38 -11.64 -9.09
N VAL A 142 11.61 -12.14 -9.26
CA VAL A 142 12.35 -12.11 -10.53
C VAL A 142 11.71 -13.02 -11.58
N PHE A 143 11.38 -14.26 -11.22
CA PHE A 143 10.86 -15.22 -12.18
C PHE A 143 9.41 -14.94 -12.62
N TYR A 144 8.59 -14.40 -11.72
CA TYR A 144 7.15 -14.28 -11.99
C TYR A 144 6.63 -12.84 -12.04
N GLY A 145 7.45 -11.85 -11.70
CA GLY A 145 6.97 -10.46 -11.58
C GLY A 145 5.86 -10.30 -10.54
N LEU A 146 5.86 -11.10 -9.49
CA LEU A 146 4.84 -11.04 -8.45
C LEU A 146 4.90 -9.72 -7.70
N ARG A 147 3.72 -9.23 -7.32
CA ARG A 147 3.65 -8.09 -6.39
C ARG A 147 4.19 -8.50 -5.03
N ARG A 148 4.80 -7.55 -4.30
CA ARG A 148 5.32 -7.80 -2.94
C ARG A 148 4.30 -8.54 -2.05
N SER A 149 3.05 -8.09 -2.02
CA SER A 149 2.00 -8.72 -1.22
C SER A 149 1.66 -10.15 -1.64
N GLU A 150 1.79 -10.49 -2.92
CA GLU A 150 1.59 -11.83 -3.46
C GLU A 150 2.74 -12.77 -3.08
N VAL A 151 3.99 -12.28 -3.17
CA VAL A 151 5.18 -13.04 -2.73
C VAL A 151 5.11 -13.36 -1.24
N LEU A 152 4.79 -12.35 -0.42
CA LEU A 152 4.75 -12.51 1.03
C LEU A 152 3.53 -13.30 1.52
N GLY A 153 2.47 -13.33 0.73
CA GLY A 153 1.26 -14.10 0.99
C GLY A 153 1.25 -15.48 0.38
N LEU A 154 2.31 -15.92 -0.32
CA LEU A 154 2.36 -17.26 -0.91
C LEU A 154 2.42 -18.31 0.20
N GLN A 155 1.47 -19.23 0.20
CA GLN A 155 1.34 -20.34 1.16
C GLN A 155 1.71 -21.66 0.47
N TRP A 156 2.11 -22.67 1.26
CA TRP A 156 2.51 -23.96 0.73
C TRP A 156 1.37 -24.72 0.04
N GLU A 157 0.14 -24.52 0.45
CA GLU A 157 -1.03 -25.12 -0.22
C GLU A 157 -1.21 -24.64 -1.66
N SER A 158 -0.64 -23.48 -1.98
CA SER A 158 -0.67 -22.87 -3.32
C SER A 158 0.42 -23.40 -4.25
N VAL A 159 1.30 -24.27 -3.75
CA VAL A 159 2.43 -24.87 -4.52
C VAL A 159 2.13 -26.33 -4.80
N ASP A 160 1.80 -26.63 -6.04
CA ASP A 160 1.59 -27.99 -6.51
C ASP A 160 2.89 -28.53 -7.11
N PHE A 161 3.56 -29.41 -6.36
CA PHE A 161 4.82 -30.00 -6.78
C PHE A 161 4.66 -31.10 -7.82
N GLU A 162 3.49 -31.76 -7.87
CA GLU A 162 3.19 -32.83 -8.82
C GLU A 162 2.94 -32.25 -10.22
N ASN A 163 2.05 -31.27 -10.30
CA ASN A 163 1.73 -30.58 -11.55
C ASN A 163 2.70 -29.44 -11.89
N LYS A 164 3.68 -29.17 -11.04
CA LYS A 164 4.65 -28.07 -11.15
C LYS A 164 3.99 -26.73 -11.40
N THR A 165 3.05 -26.35 -10.54
CA THR A 165 2.32 -25.07 -10.63
C THR A 165 2.28 -24.31 -9.31
N ILE A 166 2.22 -22.98 -9.40
CA ILE A 166 1.94 -22.07 -8.28
C ILE A 166 0.65 -21.32 -8.58
N THR A 167 -0.29 -21.35 -7.65
CA THR A 167 -1.53 -20.56 -7.74
C THR A 167 -1.43 -19.32 -6.87
N ILE A 168 -1.56 -18.14 -7.48
CA ILE A 168 -1.52 -16.86 -6.78
C ILE A 168 -2.94 -16.52 -6.34
N GLN A 169 -3.23 -16.71 -5.05
CA GLN A 169 -4.56 -16.51 -4.46
C GLN A 169 -4.54 -15.75 -3.15
N HIS A 170 -3.41 -15.74 -2.43
CA HIS A 170 -3.27 -15.07 -1.14
C HIS A 170 -2.44 -13.80 -1.26
N THR A 171 -2.72 -12.84 -0.41
CA THR A 171 -1.91 -11.62 -0.26
C THR A 171 -1.72 -11.29 1.21
N ARG A 172 -0.51 -10.82 1.54
CA ARG A 172 -0.17 -10.37 2.87
C ARG A 172 0.03 -8.87 2.87
N ILE A 173 -0.78 -8.15 3.65
CA ILE A 173 -0.79 -6.68 3.73
C ILE A 173 -0.88 -6.23 5.19
N TYR A 174 -0.49 -4.98 5.46
CA TYR A 174 -0.78 -4.38 6.76
C TYR A 174 -2.28 -4.16 6.97
N GLY A 175 -2.73 -4.44 8.18
CA GLY A 175 -4.06 -4.11 8.67
C GLY A 175 -4.24 -2.65 9.04
N ASP A 176 -5.41 -2.37 9.60
CA ASP A 176 -5.87 -1.04 10.02
C ASP A 176 -5.91 -0.93 11.56
N SER A 177 -5.20 -1.78 12.29
CA SER A 177 -5.23 -1.71 13.75
C SER A 177 -4.25 -0.64 14.25
N ASP A 178 -4.75 0.27 15.08
CA ASP A 178 -3.97 1.30 15.76
C ASP A 178 -2.98 0.72 16.78
N GLU A 179 -3.14 -0.54 17.19
CA GLU A 179 -2.41 -1.13 18.32
C GLU A 179 -1.17 -1.95 17.94
N THR A 180 -1.07 -2.42 16.70
CA THR A 180 0.12 -3.10 16.18
C THR A 180 0.10 -3.07 14.66
N ASP A 181 1.25 -3.25 14.03
CA ASP A 181 1.39 -3.55 12.60
C ASP A 181 0.72 -4.88 12.23
N ALA A 182 -0.57 -5.03 12.57
CA ALA A 182 -1.33 -6.24 12.33
C ALA A 182 -1.30 -6.55 10.84
N VAL A 183 -0.69 -7.67 10.52
CA VAL A 183 -0.64 -8.18 9.15
C VAL A 183 -1.94 -8.91 8.90
N ILE A 184 -2.63 -8.54 7.82
CA ILE A 184 -3.84 -9.22 7.38
C ILE A 184 -3.48 -10.11 6.18
N GLU A 185 -3.77 -11.38 6.31
CA GLU A 185 -3.82 -12.31 5.19
C GLU A 185 -5.19 -12.22 4.54
N ARG A 186 -5.23 -12.17 3.23
CA ARG A 186 -6.47 -12.10 2.47
C ARG A 186 -6.45 -13.13 1.36
N ASP A 187 -7.49 -13.95 1.34
CA ASP A 187 -7.76 -14.92 0.28
C ASP A 187 -8.34 -14.29 -0.98
N ILE A 188 -8.67 -12.98 -0.90
CA ILE A 188 -9.31 -12.28 -2.00
C ILE A 188 -8.35 -11.24 -2.56
N LEU A 189 -7.83 -11.52 -3.74
CA LEU A 189 -7.14 -10.54 -4.55
C LEU A 189 -8.11 -9.40 -4.94
N LYS A 190 -7.64 -8.15 -4.94
CA LYS A 190 -8.43 -6.94 -5.25
C LYS A 190 -9.20 -7.02 -6.58
N ARG A 191 -8.78 -7.90 -7.48
CA ARG A 191 -9.42 -8.15 -8.79
C ARG A 191 -9.37 -9.65 -9.10
N LYS A 192 -10.44 -10.21 -9.66
CA LYS A 192 -10.47 -11.59 -10.20
C LYS A 192 -9.30 -11.89 -11.16
N SER A 193 -8.86 -10.88 -11.94
CA SER A 193 -7.71 -10.98 -12.85
C SER A 193 -6.35 -11.18 -12.17
N SER A 194 -6.27 -11.08 -10.84
CA SER A 194 -5.04 -11.35 -10.10
C SER A 194 -4.92 -12.81 -9.65
N TYR A 195 -6.04 -13.57 -9.64
CA TYR A 195 -6.02 -15.01 -9.44
C TYR A 195 -5.48 -15.69 -10.69
N ARG A 196 -4.37 -16.39 -10.54
CA ARG A 196 -3.71 -17.04 -11.68
C ARG A 196 -2.86 -18.21 -11.23
N THR A 197 -2.80 -19.25 -12.07
CA THR A 197 -1.88 -20.38 -11.91
C THR A 197 -0.74 -20.23 -12.89
N LEU A 198 0.49 -20.40 -12.42
CA LEU A 198 1.73 -20.21 -13.16
C LEU A 198 2.54 -21.50 -13.11
N PRO A 199 3.22 -21.90 -14.20
CA PRO A 199 4.11 -23.05 -14.20
C PRO A 199 5.36 -22.80 -13.35
N ILE A 200 5.89 -23.84 -12.72
CA ILE A 200 7.13 -23.78 -11.96
C ILE A 200 8.29 -24.29 -12.84
N PRO A 201 9.24 -23.41 -13.25
CA PRO A 201 10.47 -23.86 -13.90
C PRO A 201 11.30 -24.75 -12.96
N GLU A 202 12.09 -25.65 -13.52
CA GLU A 202 12.86 -26.64 -12.75
C GLU A 202 13.74 -26.02 -11.66
N THR A 203 14.36 -24.88 -11.96
CA THR A 203 15.20 -24.14 -10.98
C THR A 203 14.41 -23.65 -9.76
N VAL A 204 13.19 -23.17 -9.97
CA VAL A 204 12.31 -22.71 -8.89
C VAL A 204 11.69 -23.91 -8.18
N TRP A 205 11.35 -24.97 -8.91
CA TRP A 205 10.84 -26.22 -8.34
C TRP A 205 11.86 -26.81 -7.35
N THR A 206 13.11 -26.97 -7.78
CA THR A 206 14.20 -27.50 -6.95
C THR A 206 14.40 -26.64 -5.71
N LEU A 207 14.38 -25.31 -5.85
CA LEU A 207 14.50 -24.38 -4.72
C LEU A 207 13.38 -24.59 -3.70
N LEU A 208 12.12 -24.57 -4.14
CA LEU A 208 10.96 -24.69 -3.26
C LEU A 208 10.86 -26.09 -2.64
N HIS A 209 11.17 -27.14 -3.42
CA HIS A 209 11.18 -28.50 -2.93
C HIS A 209 12.23 -28.68 -1.83
N ASN A 210 13.47 -28.24 -2.04
CA ASN A 210 14.52 -28.29 -1.03
C ASN A 210 14.16 -27.49 0.21
N LEU A 211 13.56 -26.30 0.04
CA LEU A 211 13.11 -25.49 1.17
C LEU A 211 12.04 -26.20 1.99
N LYS A 212 11.07 -26.87 1.33
CA LYS A 212 10.04 -27.66 1.99
C LYS A 212 10.65 -28.83 2.74
N MET A 213 11.57 -29.57 2.10
CA MET A 213 12.26 -30.72 2.71
C MET A 213 13.06 -30.32 3.96
N VAL A 214 13.76 -29.19 3.91
CA VAL A 214 14.51 -28.66 5.06
C VAL A 214 13.58 -28.29 6.23
N ARG A 215 12.40 -27.76 5.92
CA ARG A 215 11.46 -27.27 6.98
C ARG A 215 10.55 -28.37 7.54
N TYR A 216 10.07 -29.26 6.71
CA TYR A 216 9.01 -30.20 7.04
C TYR A 216 9.36 -31.67 6.76
N GLY A 217 10.49 -31.94 6.06
CA GLY A 217 10.81 -33.27 5.60
C GLY A 217 9.76 -33.79 4.65
N GLU A 218 9.38 -35.06 4.80
CA GLU A 218 8.31 -35.71 4.04
C GLU A 218 6.89 -35.35 4.55
N ASN A 219 6.81 -34.70 5.71
CA ASN A 219 5.51 -34.31 6.26
C ASN A 219 4.86 -33.19 5.40
N PRO A 220 3.51 -33.17 5.32
CA PRO A 220 2.82 -32.08 4.68
C PRO A 220 3.09 -30.78 5.43
N ALA A 221 3.37 -29.69 4.71
CA ALA A 221 3.43 -28.36 5.29
C ALA A 221 2.02 -27.97 5.78
N PRO A 222 1.89 -27.23 6.90
CA PRO A 222 0.59 -26.67 7.26
C PRO A 222 0.01 -25.84 6.10
N ASN A 223 -1.28 -25.96 5.84
CA ASN A 223 -1.91 -25.34 4.66
C ASN A 223 -1.72 -23.83 4.60
N ASP A 224 -1.86 -23.15 5.75
CA ASP A 224 -1.71 -21.71 5.92
C ASP A 224 -0.25 -21.24 6.10
N ALA A 225 0.71 -22.17 6.10
CA ALA A 225 2.11 -21.83 6.31
C ALA A 225 2.71 -21.05 5.13
N CYS A 226 3.22 -19.85 5.40
CA CYS A 226 3.87 -19.02 4.39
C CYS A 226 5.17 -19.63 3.86
N VAL A 227 5.38 -19.54 2.56
CA VAL A 227 6.64 -19.94 1.91
C VAL A 227 7.78 -19.01 2.32
N CYS A 228 7.52 -17.70 2.40
CA CYS A 228 8.51 -16.67 2.71
C CYS A 228 8.54 -16.34 4.20
N LEU A 229 9.62 -16.73 4.88
CA LEU A 229 9.85 -16.48 6.30
C LEU A 229 11.06 -15.55 6.50
N ASN A 230 11.05 -14.78 7.58
CA ASN A 230 12.17 -13.95 8.01
C ASN A 230 13.25 -14.78 8.77
N ARG A 231 14.27 -14.12 9.31
CA ARG A 231 15.36 -14.76 10.06
C ARG A 231 14.90 -15.48 11.33
N GLU A 232 13.77 -15.07 11.89
CA GLU A 232 13.18 -15.66 13.10
C GLU A 232 12.22 -16.82 12.79
N GLY A 233 12.08 -17.21 11.52
CA GLY A 233 11.13 -18.25 11.09
C GLY A 233 9.67 -17.79 11.08
N LYS A 234 9.42 -16.48 11.17
CA LYS A 234 8.08 -15.89 11.11
C LYS A 234 7.78 -15.42 9.69
N PRO A 235 6.51 -15.41 9.27
CA PRO A 235 6.12 -14.83 7.98
C PRO A 235 6.60 -13.38 7.84
N VAL A 236 7.16 -13.05 6.66
CA VAL A 236 7.73 -11.71 6.42
C VAL A 236 6.64 -10.64 6.49
N ALA A 237 6.90 -9.57 7.24
CA ALA A 237 6.01 -8.42 7.29
C ALA A 237 6.11 -7.58 5.99
N PRO A 238 5.01 -7.01 5.48
CA PRO A 238 5.01 -6.23 4.25
C PRO A 238 5.49 -4.78 4.49
N ASN A 239 6.78 -4.58 4.80
CA ASN A 239 7.38 -3.24 4.97
C ASN A 239 7.68 -2.55 3.64
#